data_439cb2d2d0abc1f00d01f591b1544984
#
_entry.id   439cb2d2d0abc1f00d01f591b1544984
#
_cell.length_a   1.000
_cell.length_b   1.000
_cell.length_c   1.000
_cell.angle_alpha   90.00
_cell.angle_beta   90.00
_cell.angle_gamma   90.00
#
_symmetry.space_group_name_H-M   'P 1'
#
loop_
_entity.id
_entity.type
_entity.pdbx_description
1 polymer ?
#
loop_
_entity_poly.entity_id
_entity_poly.type
_entity_poly.pdbx_seq_one_letter_code
_entity_poly.pdbx_strand_id
1 'polypeptide(L)'
;MYSSLSKIFIYILIFFSFLSNFNAHSSNQKILYSRKSISNYFSGIISSNNNNNKLALKYFNNLNHLKNNHDQFNREIVFTLVQTKEISELFSYLKKLRKKNLNFFDANLLLGI
;
A
#
# COMPACT_ATOMS: atom_id res chain seq x y z
N MET A 1 -50.41 29.69 -7.85
CA MET A 1 -49.63 29.40 -6.62
C MET A 1 -49.20 27.93 -6.54
N TYR A 2 -50.09 26.99 -6.81
CA TYR A 2 -49.78 25.56 -6.79
C TYR A 2 -48.85 25.09 -7.92
N SER A 3 -48.85 25.70 -9.11
CA SER A 3 -48.01 25.31 -10.24
C SER A 3 -46.52 25.67 -10.04
N SER A 4 -46.20 26.66 -9.23
CA SER A 4 -44.83 27.04 -8.90
C SER A 4 -44.19 26.10 -7.90
N LEU A 5 -44.92 25.68 -6.90
CA LEU A 5 -44.49 24.70 -5.87
C LEU A 5 -44.26 23.31 -6.48
N SER A 6 -45.10 22.88 -7.41
CA SER A 6 -44.92 21.59 -8.09
C SER A 6 -43.67 21.58 -8.98
N LYS A 7 -43.33 22.68 -9.62
CA LYS A 7 -42.09 22.82 -10.40
C LYS A 7 -40.83 22.77 -9.52
N ILE A 8 -40.84 23.41 -8.38
CA ILE A 8 -39.74 23.37 -7.40
C ILE A 8 -39.53 21.94 -6.88
N PHE A 9 -40.65 21.23 -6.61
CA PHE A 9 -40.57 19.85 -6.14
C PHE A 9 -39.95 18.90 -7.19
N ILE A 10 -40.25 19.11 -8.46
CA ILE A 10 -39.68 18.35 -9.57
C ILE A 10 -38.18 18.62 -9.70
N TYR A 11 -37.73 19.87 -9.57
CA TYR A 11 -36.29 20.19 -9.60
C TYR A 11 -35.52 19.56 -8.43
N ILE A 12 -36.11 19.55 -7.25
CA ILE A 12 -35.52 18.89 -6.06
C ILE A 12 -35.41 17.38 -6.29
N LEU A 13 -36.41 16.75 -6.88
CA LEU A 13 -36.44 15.32 -7.15
C LEU A 13 -35.41 14.93 -8.22
N ILE A 14 -35.22 15.76 -9.25
CA ILE A 14 -34.19 15.58 -10.29
C ILE A 14 -32.79 15.76 -9.66
N PHE A 15 -32.60 16.75 -8.80
CA PHE A 15 -31.34 16.97 -8.12
C PHE A 15 -30.96 15.80 -7.18
N PHE A 16 -31.96 15.24 -6.49
CA PHE A 16 -31.75 14.06 -5.65
C PHE A 16 -31.41 12.78 -6.46
N SER A 17 -31.94 12.64 -7.67
CA SER A 17 -31.63 11.51 -8.54
C SER A 17 -30.22 11.59 -9.14
N PHE A 18 -29.65 12.80 -9.29
CA PHE A 18 -28.25 12.98 -9.67
C PHE A 18 -27.26 12.61 -8.56
N LEU A 19 -27.65 12.75 -7.29
CA LEU A 19 -26.82 12.38 -6.14
C LEU A 19 -26.72 10.87 -5.92
N SER A 20 -27.71 10.11 -6.38
CA SER A 20 -27.73 8.64 -6.23
C SER A 20 -26.83 7.88 -7.24
N ASN A 21 -26.28 8.57 -8.24
CA ASN A 21 -25.39 7.97 -9.23
C ASN A 21 -23.89 8.04 -8.87
N PHE A 22 -23.54 8.53 -7.69
CA PHE A 22 -22.22 8.31 -7.13
C PHE A 22 -22.11 6.85 -6.66
N ASN A 23 -22.00 5.93 -7.61
CA ASN A 23 -21.41 4.64 -7.34
C ASN A 23 -19.96 4.93 -6.91
N ALA A 24 -19.74 4.99 -5.62
CA ALA A 24 -18.41 4.88 -5.07
C ALA A 24 -17.90 3.52 -5.56
N HIS A 25 -17.13 3.53 -6.63
CA HIS A 25 -16.36 2.39 -7.07
C HIS A 25 -15.25 2.22 -6.04
N SER A 26 -15.64 1.66 -4.89
CA SER A 26 -14.73 1.04 -3.97
C SER A 26 -14.05 -0.06 -4.77
N SER A 27 -12.88 0.21 -5.29
CA SER A 27 -12.01 -0.85 -5.78
C SER A 27 -11.84 -1.81 -4.61
N ASN A 28 -12.43 -2.98 -4.71
CA ASN A 28 -12.28 -4.08 -3.78
C ASN A 28 -10.83 -4.62 -3.84
N GLN A 29 -9.85 -3.79 -3.62
CA GLN A 29 -8.60 -4.23 -3.05
C GLN A 29 -8.93 -4.53 -1.58
N LYS A 30 -9.28 -5.77 -1.33
CA LYS A 30 -9.34 -6.34 0.01
C LYS A 30 -7.92 -6.33 0.57
N ILE A 31 -7.46 -5.15 0.98
CA ILE A 31 -6.22 -5.01 1.72
C ILE A 31 -6.49 -5.73 3.01
N LEU A 32 -5.92 -6.92 3.15
CA LEU A 32 -6.06 -7.76 4.32
C LEU A 32 -5.28 -7.14 5.48
N TYR A 33 -5.79 -6.06 6.05
CA TYR A 33 -5.34 -5.53 7.32
C TYR A 33 -5.85 -6.42 8.45
N SER A 34 -5.31 -7.64 8.53
CA SER A 34 -5.56 -8.47 9.71
C SER A 34 -4.77 -7.88 10.88
N ARG A 35 -5.25 -8.10 12.11
CA ARG A 35 -4.50 -7.74 13.33
C ARG A 35 -3.07 -8.30 13.29
N LYS A 36 -2.90 -9.52 12.79
CA LYS A 36 -1.61 -10.18 12.62
C LYS A 36 -0.71 -9.44 11.63
N SER A 37 -1.26 -8.98 10.51
CA SER A 37 -0.48 -8.20 9.52
C SER A 37 -0.02 -6.87 10.09
N ILE A 38 -0.90 -6.15 10.78
CA ILE A 38 -0.57 -4.89 11.44
C ILE A 38 0.51 -5.12 12.50
N SER A 39 0.35 -6.11 13.36
CA SER A 39 1.33 -6.46 14.38
C SER A 39 2.69 -6.81 13.79
N ASN A 40 2.75 -7.64 12.75
CA ASN A 40 4.00 -7.99 12.08
C ASN A 40 4.67 -6.76 11.44
N TYR A 41 3.90 -5.86 10.84
CA TYR A 41 4.46 -4.66 10.23
C TYR A 41 5.15 -3.78 11.28
N PHE A 42 4.45 -3.43 12.36
CA PHE A 42 5.03 -2.60 13.42
C PHE A 42 6.15 -3.30 14.17
N SER A 43 6.05 -4.59 14.43
CA SER A 43 7.14 -5.36 15.04
C SER A 43 8.39 -5.38 14.16
N GLY A 44 8.21 -5.45 12.85
CA GLY A 44 9.30 -5.33 11.87
C GLY A 44 9.98 -3.97 11.93
N ILE A 45 9.20 -2.88 11.90
CA ILE A 45 9.71 -1.50 12.00
C ILE A 45 10.47 -1.28 13.32
N ILE A 46 9.88 -1.68 14.44
CA ILE A 46 10.52 -1.54 15.77
C ILE A 46 11.83 -2.33 15.83
N SER A 47 11.83 -3.55 15.30
CA SER A 47 13.04 -4.38 15.26
C SER A 47 14.14 -3.77 14.40
N SER A 48 13.78 -3.20 13.25
CA SER A 48 14.72 -2.50 12.36
C SER A 48 15.29 -1.27 13.03
N ASN A 49 14.46 -0.44 13.67
CA ASN A 49 14.90 0.75 14.39
C ASN A 49 15.82 0.43 15.58
N ASN A 50 15.67 -0.74 16.17
CA ASN A 50 16.53 -1.25 17.24
C ASN A 50 17.77 -2.02 16.72
N ASN A 51 18.09 -1.89 15.43
CA ASN A 51 19.19 -2.60 14.78
C ASN A 51 19.09 -4.14 14.83
N ASN A 52 17.92 -4.68 15.15
CA ASN A 52 17.66 -6.13 15.09
C ASN A 52 17.11 -6.52 13.71
N ASN A 53 17.94 -6.33 12.69
CA ASN A 53 17.53 -6.43 11.30
C ASN A 53 17.12 -7.86 10.89
N LYS A 54 17.73 -8.89 11.47
CA LYS A 54 17.33 -10.30 11.21
C LYS A 54 15.92 -10.58 11.71
N LEU A 55 15.57 -10.06 12.88
CA LEU A 55 14.22 -10.18 13.43
C LEU A 55 13.23 -9.35 12.61
N ALA A 56 13.62 -8.16 12.16
CA ALA A 56 12.81 -7.33 11.27
C ALA A 56 12.44 -8.08 9.98
N LEU A 57 13.41 -8.70 9.31
CA LEU A 57 13.16 -9.51 8.11
C LEU A 57 12.20 -10.67 8.38
N LYS A 58 12.31 -11.32 9.54
CA LYS A 58 11.39 -12.40 9.94
C LYS A 58 9.94 -11.89 10.00
N TYR A 59 9.70 -10.70 10.58
CA TYR A 59 8.36 -10.10 10.60
C TYR A 59 7.89 -9.68 9.22
N PHE A 60 8.75 -9.03 8.43
CA PHE A 60 8.40 -8.58 7.07
C PHE A 60 8.11 -9.74 6.13
N ASN A 61 8.79 -10.87 6.26
CA ASN A 61 8.55 -12.06 5.45
C ASN A 61 7.15 -12.69 5.66
N ASN A 62 6.49 -12.39 6.78
CA ASN A 62 5.09 -12.77 6.99
C ASN A 62 4.09 -11.86 6.26
N LEU A 63 4.56 -10.81 5.57
CA LEU A 63 3.76 -9.78 4.94
C LEU A 63 3.89 -9.77 3.41
N ASN A 64 4.02 -10.94 2.80
CA ASN A 64 4.25 -11.09 1.35
C ASN A 64 3.18 -10.37 0.49
N HIS A 65 1.95 -10.24 0.98
CA HIS A 65 0.86 -9.55 0.29
C HIS A 65 1.10 -8.04 0.15
N LEU A 66 1.91 -7.41 1.01
CA LEU A 66 2.25 -5.99 0.91
C LEU A 66 3.32 -5.71 -0.16
N LYS A 67 4.11 -6.70 -0.55
CA LYS A 67 5.21 -6.54 -1.52
C LYS A 67 4.74 -6.05 -2.90
N ASN A 68 3.48 -6.22 -3.21
CA ASN A 68 2.95 -5.86 -4.53
C ASN A 68 2.39 -4.44 -4.61
N ASN A 69 2.03 -3.82 -3.48
CA ASN A 69 1.20 -2.61 -3.49
C ASN A 69 1.62 -1.57 -2.45
N HIS A 70 2.70 -1.79 -1.69
CA HIS A 70 3.03 -0.93 -0.58
C HIS A 70 4.48 -0.45 -0.67
N ASP A 71 4.70 0.72 -1.25
CA ASP A 71 6.04 1.26 -1.51
C ASP A 71 6.87 1.43 -0.23
N GLN A 72 6.28 1.97 0.82
CA GLN A 72 7.00 2.14 2.09
C GLN A 72 7.45 0.79 2.67
N PHE A 73 6.62 -0.24 2.60
CA PHE A 73 7.00 -1.59 3.02
C PHE A 73 8.18 -2.14 2.21
N ASN A 74 8.17 -1.92 0.90
CA ASN A 74 9.28 -2.33 0.03
C ASN A 74 10.58 -1.59 0.38
N ARG A 75 10.51 -0.31 0.72
CA ARG A 75 11.67 0.47 1.19
C ARG A 75 12.24 -0.09 2.50
N GLU A 76 11.38 -0.43 3.45
CA GLU A 76 11.80 -1.02 4.73
C GLU A 76 12.52 -2.37 4.54
N ILE A 77 12.02 -3.23 3.66
CA ILE A 77 12.70 -4.49 3.33
C ILE A 77 14.05 -4.22 2.68
N VAL A 78 14.12 -3.35 1.68
CA VAL A 78 15.39 -3.03 1.01
C VAL A 78 16.40 -2.48 2.00
N PHE A 79 15.99 -1.53 2.84
CA PHE A 79 16.84 -0.97 3.88
C PHE A 79 17.36 -2.06 4.84
N THR A 80 16.46 -2.93 5.29
CA THR A 80 16.81 -4.02 6.22
C THR A 80 17.76 -5.03 5.58
N LEU A 81 17.58 -5.37 4.29
CA LEU A 81 18.50 -6.24 3.55
C LEU A 81 19.90 -5.62 3.38
N VAL A 82 19.97 -4.32 3.16
CA VAL A 82 21.26 -3.61 3.14
C VAL A 82 21.96 -3.71 4.51
N GLN A 83 21.22 -3.49 5.58
CA GLN A 83 21.77 -3.52 6.95
C GLN A 83 22.23 -4.93 7.37
N THR A 84 21.54 -5.98 6.91
CA THR A 84 21.94 -7.37 7.17
C THR A 84 23.07 -7.86 6.26
N LYS A 85 23.46 -7.05 5.26
CA LYS A 85 24.44 -7.42 4.22
C LYS A 85 24.04 -8.64 3.39
N GLU A 86 22.73 -8.92 3.30
CA GLU A 86 22.17 -10.01 2.48
C GLU A 86 22.10 -9.58 1.00
N ILE A 87 23.27 -9.37 0.41
CA ILE A 87 23.42 -8.71 -0.91
C ILE A 87 22.72 -9.50 -2.03
N SER A 88 22.84 -10.81 -2.01
CA SER A 88 22.22 -11.68 -3.02
C SER A 88 20.67 -11.58 -2.98
N GLU A 89 20.10 -11.60 -1.78
CA GLU A 89 18.66 -11.46 -1.57
C GLU A 89 18.18 -10.06 -1.95
N LEU A 90 18.96 -9.03 -1.59
CA LEU A 90 18.70 -7.64 -1.95
C LEU A 90 18.55 -7.49 -3.47
N PHE A 91 19.54 -7.92 -4.25
CA PHE A 91 19.48 -7.80 -5.71
C PHE A 91 18.33 -8.61 -6.32
N SER A 92 18.05 -9.80 -5.80
CA SER A 92 16.90 -10.59 -6.22
C SER A 92 15.60 -9.85 -5.97
N TYR A 93 15.46 -9.23 -4.81
CA TYR A 93 14.28 -8.45 -4.44
C TYR A 93 14.10 -7.21 -5.33
N LEU A 94 15.16 -6.43 -5.53
CA LEU A 94 15.15 -5.24 -6.37
C LEU A 94 14.77 -5.56 -7.82
N LYS A 95 15.28 -6.66 -8.38
CA LYS A 95 14.91 -7.13 -9.72
C LYS A 95 13.42 -7.48 -9.82
N LYS A 96 12.84 -8.06 -8.78
CA LYS A 96 11.39 -8.35 -8.72
C LYS A 96 10.56 -7.07 -8.68
N LEU A 97 10.96 -6.09 -7.89
CA LEU A 97 10.29 -4.78 -7.83
C LEU A 97 10.32 -4.09 -9.20
N ARG A 98 11.47 -4.08 -9.86
CA ARG A 98 11.62 -3.50 -11.20
C ARG A 98 10.71 -4.15 -12.23
N LYS A 99 10.62 -5.47 -12.25
CA LYS A 99 9.72 -6.21 -13.17
C LYS A 99 8.25 -5.85 -12.98
N LYS A 100 7.86 -5.41 -11.77
CA LYS A 100 6.49 -5.02 -11.43
C LYS A 100 6.23 -3.52 -11.53
N ASN A 101 7.19 -2.72 -12.03
CA ASN A 101 7.16 -1.25 -12.02
C ASN A 101 6.93 -0.65 -10.62
N LEU A 102 7.38 -1.34 -9.58
CA LEU A 102 7.34 -0.90 -8.18
C LEU A 102 8.69 -0.37 -7.71
N ASN A 103 9.51 0.09 -8.65
CA ASN A 103 10.81 0.64 -8.36
C ASN A 103 10.70 2.07 -7.82
N PHE A 104 11.59 2.40 -6.94
CA PHE A 104 11.77 3.73 -6.36
C PHE A 104 13.23 4.17 -6.53
N PHE A 105 13.52 5.43 -6.30
CA PHE A 105 14.84 6.01 -6.56
C PHE A 105 15.98 5.21 -5.91
N ASP A 106 15.85 4.89 -4.63
CA ASP A 106 16.88 4.15 -3.89
C ASP A 106 17.13 2.75 -4.48
N ALA A 107 16.08 2.07 -4.94
CA ALA A 107 16.19 0.78 -5.61
C ALA A 107 16.94 0.88 -6.94
N ASN A 108 16.67 1.92 -7.71
CA ASN A 108 17.37 2.16 -8.97
C ASN A 108 18.85 2.49 -8.74
N LEU A 109 19.13 3.30 -7.72
CA LEU A 109 20.51 3.64 -7.34
C LEU A 109 21.30 2.39 -6.94
N LEU A 110 20.72 1.50 -6.15
CA LEU A 110 21.35 0.24 -5.74
C LEU A 110 21.55 -0.74 -6.91
N LEU A 111 20.70 -0.69 -7.93
CA LEU A 111 20.87 -1.48 -9.14
C LEU A 111 21.88 -0.87 -10.13
N GLY A 112 22.37 0.34 -9.87
CA GLY A 112 23.32 1.04 -10.73
C GLY A 112 22.68 1.62 -12.00
N ILE A 113 21.43 2.02 -11.91
CA ILE A 113 20.70 2.58 -13.07
C ILE A 113 20.55 4.09 -12.95
#